data_dff04cc8c482fc7f11736e63ab9f1048
#
_entry.id   dff04cc8c482fc7f11736e63ab9f1048
#
_cell.length_a   1.000
_cell.length_b   1.000
_cell.length_c   1.000
_cell.angle_alpha   90.00
_cell.angle_beta   90.00
_cell.angle_gamma   90.00
#
_symmetry.space_group_name_H-M   'P 1'
#
loop_
_entity.id
_entity.type
_entity.pdbx_description
1 polymer ?
#
loop_
_entity_poly.entity_id
_entity_poly.type
_entity_poly.pdbx_seq_one_letter_code
_entity_poly.pdbx_strand_id
1 'polypeptide(L)'
;FAEHGALVEIAEVDRDRATIVVEDIEAVGGTARAHVVDVRSDAEVEDLRRAVLDEHGRVNVLVNNVGDYRPLVRFHESTPESWHAMYAANLEHVFRVTRVFLDAMVDGGGGSIVNVHSVEGMRGFPGDPVYAAMKAAVAHFTTSLAVGYGRRGIRANGLGTDLTQTPQVDYLADPGDHAHLWESWAPVGRLGWPEDQARVALFLASDLSSFVTGHNLPVDGGTLAGGGWYYSPEARRFVNRPTRL
;
A
#
# COMPACT_ATOMS: atom_id res chain seq x y z
N PHE A 1 12.90 0.20 7.49
CA PHE A 1 12.75 -0.66 8.68
C PHE A 1 14.09 -1.30 9.06
N ALA A 2 14.76 -2.01 8.17
CA ALA A 2 16.01 -2.72 8.46
C ALA A 2 17.11 -1.80 8.98
N GLU A 3 17.30 -0.61 8.40
CA GLU A 3 18.23 0.42 8.88
C GLU A 3 17.96 0.87 10.33
N HIS A 4 16.75 0.64 10.83
CA HIS A 4 16.34 0.93 12.20
C HIS A 4 16.29 -0.33 13.09
N GLY A 5 16.95 -1.41 12.66
CA GLY A 5 17.14 -2.63 13.44
C GLY A 5 15.97 -3.61 13.42
N ALA A 6 15.00 -3.46 12.51
CA ALA A 6 13.96 -4.46 12.32
C ALA A 6 14.51 -5.68 11.57
N LEU A 7 14.06 -6.87 11.98
CA LEU A 7 14.16 -8.08 11.17
C LEU A 7 12.98 -8.05 10.18
N VAL A 8 13.29 -8.05 8.89
CA VAL A 8 12.27 -7.84 7.84
C VAL A 8 11.96 -9.14 7.12
N GLU A 9 10.71 -9.61 7.26
CA GLU A 9 10.19 -10.74 6.49
C GLU A 9 9.42 -10.23 5.28
N ILE A 10 9.81 -10.64 4.07
CA ILE A 10 9.30 -10.11 2.81
C ILE A 10 8.49 -11.20 2.11
N ALA A 11 7.19 -10.97 1.89
CA ALA A 11 6.35 -11.80 1.05
C ALA A 11 6.25 -11.19 -0.36
N GLU A 12 6.79 -11.87 -1.35
CA GLU A 12 6.81 -11.45 -2.76
C GLU A 12 6.59 -12.66 -3.65
N VAL A 13 5.78 -12.51 -4.69
CA VAL A 13 5.51 -13.60 -5.64
C VAL A 13 6.65 -13.79 -6.65
N ASP A 14 7.38 -12.73 -6.92
CA ASP A 14 8.52 -12.73 -7.84
C ASP A 14 9.84 -12.95 -7.07
N ARG A 15 10.46 -14.10 -7.30
CA ARG A 15 11.71 -14.50 -6.62
C ARG A 15 12.85 -13.52 -6.86
N ASP A 16 13.00 -13.04 -8.09
CA ASP A 16 14.15 -12.18 -8.46
C ASP A 16 14.02 -10.82 -7.78
N ARG A 17 12.80 -10.25 -7.76
CA ARG A 17 12.51 -9.01 -7.01
C ARG A 17 12.75 -9.18 -5.52
N ALA A 18 12.30 -10.30 -4.95
CA ALA A 18 12.51 -10.60 -3.54
C ALA A 18 14.01 -10.67 -3.20
N THR A 19 14.81 -11.32 -4.06
CA THR A 19 16.25 -11.45 -3.89
C THR A 19 16.95 -10.08 -3.92
N ILE A 20 16.63 -9.24 -4.90
CA ILE A 20 17.21 -7.89 -5.01
C ILE A 20 16.96 -7.08 -3.73
N VAL A 21 15.74 -7.11 -3.20
CA VAL A 21 15.41 -6.35 -1.98
C VAL A 21 16.16 -6.88 -0.75
N VAL A 22 16.36 -8.19 -0.64
CA VAL A 22 17.17 -8.77 0.46
C VAL A 22 18.63 -8.32 0.33
N GLU A 23 19.23 -8.42 -0.86
CA GLU A 23 20.59 -7.98 -1.11
C GLU A 23 20.79 -6.48 -0.81
N ASP A 24 19.85 -5.62 -1.20
CA ASP A 24 19.88 -4.19 -0.90
C ASP A 24 19.85 -3.92 0.61
N ILE A 25 19.02 -4.67 1.36
CA ILE A 25 18.93 -4.54 2.82
C ILE A 25 20.23 -5.02 3.50
N GLU A 26 20.78 -6.14 3.07
CA GLU A 26 22.03 -6.69 3.61
C GLU A 26 23.23 -5.80 3.29
N ALA A 27 23.25 -5.16 2.12
CA ALA A 27 24.31 -4.24 1.73
C ALA A 27 24.44 -3.01 2.65
N VAL A 28 23.37 -2.62 3.32
CA VAL A 28 23.35 -1.54 4.32
C VAL A 28 23.43 -2.06 5.76
N GLY A 29 23.73 -3.36 5.95
CA GLY A 29 23.89 -3.99 7.26
C GLY A 29 22.58 -4.33 7.97
N GLY A 30 21.46 -4.32 7.26
CA GLY A 30 20.17 -4.77 7.76
C GLY A 30 20.01 -6.29 7.69
N THR A 31 18.89 -6.79 8.20
CA THR A 31 18.54 -8.22 8.16
C THR A 31 17.18 -8.39 7.51
N ALA A 32 17.12 -9.19 6.46
CA ALA A 32 15.88 -9.53 5.77
C ALA A 32 15.86 -10.99 5.31
N ARG A 33 14.66 -11.55 5.21
CA ARG A 33 14.39 -12.83 4.59
C ARG A 33 13.24 -12.70 3.61
N ALA A 34 13.36 -13.32 2.45
CA ALA A 34 12.30 -13.37 1.45
C ALA A 34 11.58 -14.73 1.46
N HIS A 35 10.26 -14.65 1.31
CA HIS A 35 9.38 -15.78 1.08
C HIS A 35 8.69 -15.59 -0.27
N VAL A 36 8.84 -16.53 -1.17
CA VAL A 36 8.13 -16.52 -2.45
C VAL A 36 6.70 -16.99 -2.21
N VAL A 37 5.77 -16.05 -2.14
CA VAL A 37 4.40 -16.28 -1.68
C VAL A 37 3.42 -15.47 -2.52
N ASP A 38 2.40 -16.13 -3.04
CA ASP A 38 1.21 -15.45 -3.54
C ASP A 38 0.24 -15.22 -2.36
N VAL A 39 0.13 -13.98 -1.92
CA VAL A 39 -0.77 -13.59 -0.82
C VAL A 39 -2.26 -13.81 -1.12
N ARG A 40 -2.61 -14.20 -2.36
CA ARG A 40 -3.96 -14.61 -2.76
C ARG A 40 -4.22 -16.10 -2.46
N SER A 41 -3.20 -16.86 -2.11
CA SER A 41 -3.28 -18.28 -1.78
C SER A 41 -3.38 -18.48 -0.26
N ASP A 42 -4.49 -19.07 0.22
CA ASP A 42 -4.68 -19.36 1.65
C ASP A 42 -3.57 -20.27 2.20
N ALA A 43 -3.18 -21.29 1.42
CA ALA A 43 -2.16 -22.25 1.84
C ALA A 43 -0.78 -21.60 1.98
N GLU A 44 -0.40 -20.77 0.99
CA GLU A 44 0.91 -20.12 1.00
C GLU A 44 1.01 -19.06 2.12
N VAL A 45 -0.06 -18.33 2.40
CA VAL A 45 -0.11 -17.38 3.51
C VAL A 45 -0.04 -18.07 4.87
N GLU A 46 -0.67 -19.25 5.02
CA GLU A 46 -0.53 -20.02 6.26
C GLU A 46 0.87 -20.64 6.41
N ASP A 47 1.51 -21.04 5.32
CA ASP A 47 2.91 -21.50 5.33
C ASP A 47 3.86 -20.36 5.69
N LEU A 48 3.65 -19.16 5.15
CA LEU A 48 4.37 -17.93 5.54
C LEU A 48 4.21 -17.66 7.04
N ARG A 49 2.97 -17.69 7.55
CA ARG A 49 2.70 -17.51 8.99
C ARG A 49 3.50 -18.48 9.83
N ARG A 50 3.48 -19.77 9.49
CA ARG A 50 4.24 -20.79 10.22
C ARG A 50 5.74 -20.49 10.21
N ALA A 51 6.30 -20.22 9.03
CA ALA A 51 7.72 -19.94 8.90
C ALA A 51 8.15 -18.73 9.75
N VAL A 52 7.39 -17.64 9.73
CA VAL A 52 7.68 -16.42 10.51
C VAL A 52 7.54 -16.67 12.02
N LEU A 53 6.49 -17.37 12.44
CA LEU A 53 6.27 -17.61 13.87
C LEU A 53 7.19 -18.67 14.46
N ASP A 54 7.59 -19.68 13.70
CA ASP A 54 8.57 -20.69 14.12
C ASP A 54 9.96 -20.04 14.33
N GLU A 55 10.30 -19.05 13.52
CA GLU A 55 11.59 -18.34 13.61
C GLU A 55 11.59 -17.29 14.74
N HIS A 56 10.55 -16.46 14.81
CA HIS A 56 10.56 -15.26 15.64
C HIS A 56 9.59 -15.33 16.83
N GLY A 57 8.65 -16.25 16.84
CA GLY A 57 7.62 -16.41 17.87
C GLY A 57 6.56 -15.32 17.91
N ARG A 58 6.74 -14.23 17.16
CA ARG A 58 5.83 -13.07 17.14
C ARG A 58 5.99 -12.22 15.90
N VAL A 59 5.00 -11.36 15.65
CA VAL A 59 5.04 -10.27 14.66
C VAL A 59 4.68 -8.96 15.36
N ASN A 60 5.56 -7.96 15.27
CA ASN A 60 5.33 -6.63 15.87
C ASN A 60 4.68 -5.67 14.90
N VAL A 61 5.02 -5.79 13.61
CA VAL A 61 4.54 -4.89 12.54
C VAL A 61 4.08 -5.74 11.36
N LEU A 62 2.89 -5.47 10.87
CA LEU A 62 2.37 -6.02 9.63
C LEU A 62 2.12 -4.90 8.64
N VAL A 63 2.76 -4.95 7.47
CA VAL A 63 2.53 -4.00 6.38
C VAL A 63 1.86 -4.71 5.22
N ASN A 64 0.59 -4.43 4.97
CA ASN A 64 -0.14 -4.90 3.80
C ASN A 64 0.05 -3.89 2.66
N ASN A 65 1.01 -4.14 1.79
CA ASN A 65 1.39 -3.22 0.71
C ASN A 65 1.02 -3.73 -0.68
N VAL A 66 0.80 -5.03 -0.87
CA VAL A 66 0.47 -5.61 -2.18
C VAL A 66 -0.78 -4.95 -2.77
N GLY A 67 -0.75 -4.67 -4.07
CA GLY A 67 -1.87 -4.12 -4.81
C GLY A 67 -1.50 -3.78 -6.25
N ASP A 68 -2.47 -3.80 -7.13
CA ASP A 68 -2.31 -3.38 -8.53
C ASP A 68 -3.59 -2.69 -9.03
N TYR A 69 -3.41 -1.61 -9.77
CA TYR A 69 -4.50 -0.87 -10.43
C TYR A 69 -4.70 -1.29 -11.89
N ARG A 70 -3.85 -2.17 -12.40
CA ARG A 70 -3.87 -2.58 -13.81
C ARG A 70 -4.59 -3.92 -14.03
N PRO A 71 -5.26 -4.07 -15.17
CA PRO A 71 -5.58 -3.02 -16.14
C PRO A 71 -6.64 -2.05 -15.60
N LEU A 72 -6.54 -0.75 -15.95
CA LEU A 72 -7.60 0.21 -15.69
C LEU A 72 -8.78 -0.08 -16.60
N VAL A 73 -9.95 -0.32 -16.01
CA VAL A 73 -11.17 -0.64 -16.76
C VAL A 73 -12.28 0.35 -16.40
N ARG A 74 -12.80 1.05 -17.42
CA ARG A 74 -13.96 1.92 -17.22
C ARG A 74 -15.16 1.09 -16.81
N PHE A 75 -15.98 1.61 -15.90
CA PHE A 75 -17.05 0.81 -15.30
C PHE A 75 -18.02 0.17 -16.32
N HIS A 76 -18.39 0.88 -17.38
CA HIS A 76 -19.28 0.36 -18.42
C HIS A 76 -18.63 -0.70 -19.34
N GLU A 77 -17.32 -0.86 -19.28
CA GLU A 77 -16.54 -1.86 -19.99
C GLU A 77 -16.11 -3.02 -19.05
N SER A 78 -16.36 -2.88 -17.75
CA SER A 78 -15.96 -3.86 -16.75
C SER A 78 -16.92 -5.05 -16.69
N THR A 79 -16.40 -6.18 -16.23
CA THR A 79 -17.15 -7.44 -16.10
C THR A 79 -17.04 -7.98 -14.66
N PRO A 80 -17.93 -8.91 -14.25
CA PRO A 80 -17.80 -9.59 -12.97
C PRO A 80 -16.43 -10.22 -12.75
N GLU A 81 -15.82 -10.77 -13.80
CA GLU A 81 -14.48 -11.38 -13.73
C GLU A 81 -13.41 -10.33 -13.43
N SER A 82 -13.48 -9.13 -14.07
CA SER A 82 -12.55 -8.02 -13.77
C SER A 82 -12.74 -7.51 -12.34
N TRP A 83 -13.97 -7.50 -11.81
CA TRP A 83 -14.23 -7.10 -10.42
C TRP A 83 -13.63 -8.10 -9.42
N HIS A 84 -13.78 -9.41 -9.68
CA HIS A 84 -13.17 -10.44 -8.84
C HIS A 84 -11.64 -10.36 -8.86
N ALA A 85 -11.04 -10.14 -10.02
CA ALA A 85 -9.60 -9.95 -10.14
C ALA A 85 -9.13 -8.73 -9.34
N MET A 86 -9.84 -7.60 -9.45
CA MET A 86 -9.53 -6.38 -8.70
C MET A 86 -9.71 -6.56 -7.19
N TYR A 87 -10.74 -7.28 -6.75
CA TYR A 87 -10.97 -7.64 -5.36
C TYR A 87 -9.82 -8.49 -4.81
N ALA A 88 -9.45 -9.56 -5.51
CA ALA A 88 -8.37 -10.45 -5.09
C ALA A 88 -7.01 -9.72 -5.00
N ALA A 89 -6.73 -8.82 -5.96
CA ALA A 89 -5.46 -8.09 -6.02
C ALA A 89 -5.35 -6.92 -5.03
N ASN A 90 -6.48 -6.37 -4.51
CA ASN A 90 -6.43 -5.14 -3.73
C ASN A 90 -7.12 -5.18 -2.37
N LEU A 91 -7.95 -6.18 -2.07
CA LEU A 91 -8.71 -6.21 -0.83
C LEU A 91 -8.68 -7.58 -0.15
N GLU A 92 -8.99 -8.66 -0.85
CA GLU A 92 -9.14 -9.98 -0.24
C GLU A 92 -7.87 -10.44 0.47
N HIS A 93 -6.72 -10.25 -0.15
CA HIS A 93 -5.43 -10.61 0.45
C HIS A 93 -5.14 -9.82 1.75
N VAL A 94 -5.60 -8.56 1.85
CA VAL A 94 -5.45 -7.76 3.08
C VAL A 94 -6.21 -8.43 4.24
N PHE A 95 -7.42 -8.91 3.97
CA PHE A 95 -8.19 -9.66 4.97
C PHE A 95 -7.49 -10.96 5.35
N ARG A 96 -7.05 -11.73 4.36
CA ARG A 96 -6.38 -13.03 4.54
C ARG A 96 -5.12 -12.90 5.38
N VAL A 97 -4.18 -12.06 4.96
CA VAL A 97 -2.91 -11.85 5.65
C VAL A 97 -3.12 -11.28 7.05
N THR A 98 -3.97 -10.27 7.19
CA THR A 98 -4.30 -9.70 8.51
C THR A 98 -4.87 -10.77 9.44
N ARG A 99 -5.81 -11.59 8.97
CA ARG A 99 -6.46 -12.60 9.79
C ARG A 99 -5.47 -13.62 10.34
N VAL A 100 -4.53 -14.12 9.53
CA VAL A 100 -3.61 -15.18 9.97
C VAL A 100 -2.55 -14.68 10.96
N PHE A 101 -2.17 -13.40 10.90
CA PHE A 101 -1.18 -12.83 11.83
C PHE A 101 -1.79 -12.15 13.05
N LEU A 102 -3.07 -11.76 13.00
CA LEU A 102 -3.69 -10.93 14.03
C LEU A 102 -3.67 -11.56 15.43
N ASP A 103 -4.00 -12.86 15.53
CA ASP A 103 -4.01 -13.55 16.82
C ASP A 103 -2.59 -13.61 17.41
N ALA A 104 -1.57 -13.93 16.59
CA ALA A 104 -0.18 -13.94 17.01
C ALA A 104 0.33 -12.55 17.46
N MET A 105 -0.12 -11.48 16.79
CA MET A 105 0.19 -10.10 17.20
C MET A 105 -0.46 -9.78 18.56
N VAL A 106 -1.72 -10.16 18.76
CA VAL A 106 -2.45 -9.95 20.02
C VAL A 106 -1.79 -10.73 21.16
N ASP A 107 -1.49 -12.00 20.95
CA ASP A 107 -0.86 -12.89 21.95
C ASP A 107 0.57 -12.45 22.26
N GLY A 108 1.26 -11.84 21.30
CA GLY A 108 2.57 -11.23 21.45
C GLY A 108 2.58 -9.87 22.18
N GLY A 109 1.42 -9.41 22.68
CA GLY A 109 1.28 -8.16 23.44
C GLY A 109 0.91 -6.93 22.61
N GLY A 110 0.49 -7.12 21.37
CA GLY A 110 0.06 -6.05 20.47
C GLY A 110 1.07 -5.77 19.34
N GLY A 111 0.80 -4.70 18.59
CA GLY A 111 1.64 -4.32 17.46
C GLY A 111 1.01 -3.25 16.57
N SER A 112 1.62 -3.01 15.42
CA SER A 112 1.14 -2.05 14.43
C SER A 112 0.81 -2.70 13.10
N ILE A 113 -0.38 -2.42 12.59
CA ILE A 113 -0.82 -2.80 11.24
C ILE A 113 -0.83 -1.54 10.38
N VAL A 114 -0.11 -1.57 9.25
CA VAL A 114 -0.09 -0.50 8.25
C VAL A 114 -0.68 -1.05 6.96
N ASN A 115 -1.85 -0.55 6.56
CA ASN A 115 -2.51 -0.96 5.33
C ASN A 115 -2.30 0.10 4.25
N VAL A 116 -1.64 -0.28 3.16
CA VAL A 116 -1.41 0.63 2.03
C VAL A 116 -2.64 0.63 1.11
N HIS A 117 -3.29 1.77 1.04
CA HIS A 117 -4.38 2.03 0.12
C HIS A 117 -4.02 3.16 -0.85
N SER A 118 -4.99 3.86 -1.42
CA SER A 118 -4.75 4.96 -2.36
C SER A 118 -5.64 6.15 -2.04
N VAL A 119 -5.17 7.35 -2.35
CA VAL A 119 -6.03 8.54 -2.35
C VAL A 119 -7.22 8.39 -3.31
N GLU A 120 -7.13 7.49 -4.29
CA GLU A 120 -8.24 7.15 -5.17
C GLU A 120 -9.40 6.45 -4.42
N GLY A 121 -9.15 5.86 -3.28
CA GLY A 121 -10.19 5.39 -2.35
C GLY A 121 -10.78 6.50 -1.47
N MET A 122 -10.23 7.72 -1.52
CA MET A 122 -10.66 8.87 -0.71
C MET A 122 -11.30 9.98 -1.55
N ARG A 123 -11.23 9.86 -2.87
CA ARG A 123 -11.83 10.80 -3.85
C ARG A 123 -12.45 10.02 -5.00
N GLY A 124 -13.20 10.72 -5.86
CA GLY A 124 -13.73 10.11 -7.08
C GLY A 124 -12.62 9.74 -8.07
N PHE A 125 -12.58 8.48 -8.50
CA PHE A 125 -11.64 7.97 -9.50
C PHE A 125 -12.38 7.51 -10.76
N PRO A 126 -12.51 8.35 -11.79
CA PRO A 126 -13.26 8.01 -12.99
C PRO A 126 -12.53 7.00 -13.89
N GLY A 127 -11.25 6.74 -13.65
CA GLY A 127 -10.45 5.78 -14.41
C GLY A 127 -10.85 4.33 -14.17
N ASP A 128 -11.04 3.96 -12.89
CA ASP A 128 -11.53 2.65 -12.46
C ASP A 128 -12.27 2.76 -11.12
N PRO A 129 -13.60 2.88 -11.13
CA PRO A 129 -14.38 2.97 -9.90
C PRO A 129 -14.32 1.71 -9.03
N VAL A 130 -14.03 0.53 -9.60
CA VAL A 130 -13.91 -0.72 -8.83
C VAL A 130 -12.64 -0.71 -8.01
N TYR A 131 -11.50 -0.33 -8.61
CA TYR A 131 -10.25 -0.12 -7.87
C TYR A 131 -10.44 0.86 -6.71
N ALA A 132 -11.06 2.01 -6.99
CA ALA A 132 -11.32 3.03 -5.95
C ALA A 132 -12.16 2.47 -4.80
N ALA A 133 -13.20 1.68 -5.12
CA ALA A 133 -14.03 1.03 -4.11
C ALA A 133 -13.24 0.04 -3.24
N MET A 134 -12.33 -0.76 -3.84
CA MET A 134 -11.48 -1.69 -3.08
C MET A 134 -10.52 -0.93 -2.15
N LYS A 135 -9.90 0.16 -2.63
CA LYS A 135 -9.00 0.99 -1.79
C LYS A 135 -9.75 1.75 -0.69
N ALA A 136 -10.98 2.19 -0.94
CA ALA A 136 -11.86 2.73 0.10
C ALA A 136 -12.23 1.68 1.16
N ALA A 137 -12.48 0.44 0.73
CA ALA A 137 -12.74 -0.66 1.64
C ALA A 137 -11.53 -0.98 2.53
N VAL A 138 -10.30 -0.98 2.01
CA VAL A 138 -9.06 -1.13 2.81
C VAL A 138 -8.97 -0.02 3.87
N ALA A 139 -9.23 1.24 3.48
CA ALA A 139 -9.21 2.37 4.42
C ALA A 139 -10.23 2.20 5.54
N HIS A 140 -11.47 1.80 5.23
CA HIS A 140 -12.49 1.60 6.25
C HIS A 140 -12.24 0.35 7.11
N PHE A 141 -11.75 -0.75 6.52
CA PHE A 141 -11.31 -1.94 7.25
C PHE A 141 -10.24 -1.59 8.30
N THR A 142 -9.28 -0.76 7.93
CA THR A 142 -8.23 -0.26 8.84
C THR A 142 -8.83 0.45 10.05
N THR A 143 -9.78 1.35 9.83
CA THR A 143 -10.49 2.07 10.91
C THR A 143 -11.24 1.09 11.81
N SER A 144 -11.89 0.08 11.24
CA SER A 144 -12.64 -0.94 11.99
C SER A 144 -11.71 -1.83 12.82
N LEU A 145 -10.54 -2.22 12.29
CA LEU A 145 -9.52 -2.96 13.05
C LEU A 145 -9.03 -2.16 14.26
N ALA A 146 -8.75 -0.88 14.09
CA ALA A 146 -8.29 -0.01 15.17
C ALA A 146 -9.28 0.02 16.34
N VAL A 147 -10.57 0.14 16.03
CA VAL A 147 -11.63 0.13 17.05
C VAL A 147 -11.79 -1.26 17.71
N GLY A 148 -11.78 -2.31 16.90
CA GLY A 148 -11.99 -3.68 17.37
C GLY A 148 -10.86 -4.25 18.22
N TYR A 149 -9.62 -3.86 17.92
CA TYR A 149 -8.42 -4.47 18.52
C TYR A 149 -7.55 -3.51 19.32
N GLY A 150 -7.90 -2.23 19.41
CA GLY A 150 -7.12 -1.23 20.16
C GLY A 150 -6.90 -1.61 21.64
N ARG A 151 -7.92 -2.15 22.32
CA ARG A 151 -7.79 -2.64 23.70
C ARG A 151 -6.94 -3.91 23.84
N ARG A 152 -6.60 -4.55 22.72
CA ARG A 152 -5.71 -5.70 22.65
C ARG A 152 -4.28 -5.29 22.22
N GLY A 153 -3.98 -4.00 22.27
CA GLY A 153 -2.66 -3.48 21.96
C GLY A 153 -2.37 -3.30 20.47
N ILE A 154 -3.36 -3.47 19.57
CA ILE A 154 -3.17 -3.30 18.13
C ILE A 154 -3.49 -1.87 17.73
N ARG A 155 -2.52 -1.20 17.12
CA ARG A 155 -2.77 0.01 16.32
C ARG A 155 -2.93 -0.39 14.85
N ALA A 156 -3.89 0.19 14.16
CA ALA A 156 -4.08 -0.03 12.72
C ALA A 156 -4.26 1.33 12.05
N ASN A 157 -3.41 1.62 11.06
CA ASN A 157 -3.47 2.87 10.30
C ASN A 157 -3.31 2.60 8.81
N GLY A 158 -3.94 3.43 8.00
CA GLY A 158 -3.86 3.41 6.56
C GLY A 158 -2.85 4.42 6.01
N LEU A 159 -2.19 4.05 4.94
CA LEU A 159 -1.29 4.90 4.17
C LEU A 159 -1.87 5.03 2.77
N GLY A 160 -2.37 6.24 2.45
CA GLY A 160 -3.00 6.56 1.16
C GLY A 160 -1.98 7.12 0.17
N THR A 161 -1.53 6.29 -0.76
CA THR A 161 -0.54 6.70 -1.77
C THR A 161 -1.19 7.41 -2.95
N ASP A 162 -0.44 8.29 -3.59
CA ASP A 162 -0.69 8.78 -4.96
C ASP A 162 0.53 8.50 -5.85
N LEU A 163 0.72 9.25 -6.91
CA LEU A 163 1.79 9.05 -7.88
C LEU A 163 3.16 9.01 -7.20
N THR A 164 3.65 7.79 -7.07
CA THR A 164 4.96 7.48 -6.52
C THR A 164 5.76 6.75 -7.59
N GLN A 165 6.97 7.20 -7.86
CA GLN A 165 7.84 6.59 -8.88
C GLN A 165 8.27 5.20 -8.44
N THR A 166 7.74 4.19 -9.09
CA THR A 166 8.04 2.77 -8.84
C THR A 166 8.09 2.04 -10.18
N PRO A 167 8.68 0.84 -10.25
CA PRO A 167 8.62 0.01 -11.46
C PRO A 167 7.20 -0.32 -11.93
N GLN A 168 6.20 -0.28 -11.04
CA GLN A 168 4.80 -0.48 -11.38
C GLN A 168 4.20 0.75 -12.11
N VAL A 169 4.77 1.93 -11.90
CA VAL A 169 4.32 3.21 -12.45
C VAL A 169 5.37 3.72 -13.44
N ASP A 170 5.73 2.87 -14.39
CA ASP A 170 6.82 3.04 -15.35
C ASP A 170 6.65 4.26 -16.27
N TYR A 171 5.39 4.66 -16.55
CA TYR A 171 5.10 5.86 -17.34
C TYR A 171 5.57 7.18 -16.68
N LEU A 172 5.93 7.16 -15.40
CA LEU A 172 6.53 8.30 -14.71
C LEU A 172 8.04 8.39 -14.94
N ALA A 173 8.69 7.29 -15.34
CA ALA A 173 10.13 7.25 -15.59
C ALA A 173 10.52 8.01 -16.87
N ASP A 174 9.62 8.05 -17.86
CA ASP A 174 9.82 8.82 -19.10
C ASP A 174 8.58 9.69 -19.40
N PRO A 175 8.46 10.85 -18.76
CA PRO A 175 7.35 11.78 -18.97
C PRO A 175 7.42 12.54 -20.31
N GLY A 176 8.49 12.34 -21.11
CA GLY A 176 8.71 13.02 -22.38
C GLY A 176 8.71 14.55 -22.25
N ASP A 177 8.17 15.24 -23.26
CA ASP A 177 8.10 16.71 -23.30
C ASP A 177 7.23 17.33 -22.17
N HIS A 178 6.51 16.50 -21.44
CA HIS A 178 5.59 16.93 -20.36
C HIS A 178 6.22 16.83 -18.95
N ALA A 179 7.52 16.55 -18.83
CA ALA A 179 8.20 16.42 -17.52
C ALA A 179 7.96 17.61 -16.60
N HIS A 180 7.99 18.83 -17.15
CA HIS A 180 7.76 20.07 -16.41
C HIS A 180 6.34 20.17 -15.79
N LEU A 181 5.36 19.45 -16.32
CA LEU A 181 3.99 19.42 -15.81
C LEU A 181 3.84 18.55 -14.57
N TRP A 182 4.71 17.56 -14.40
CA TRP A 182 4.70 16.70 -13.22
C TRP A 182 5.09 17.46 -11.94
N GLU A 183 5.92 18.49 -12.05
CA GLU A 183 6.27 19.35 -10.93
C GLU A 183 5.07 20.15 -10.40
N SER A 184 4.09 20.42 -11.26
CA SER A 184 2.85 21.12 -10.88
C SER A 184 1.72 20.19 -10.41
N TRP A 185 1.92 18.86 -10.50
CA TRP A 185 0.91 17.87 -10.15
C TRP A 185 0.57 17.88 -8.66
N ALA A 186 1.58 17.79 -7.81
CA ALA A 186 1.41 17.84 -6.37
C ALA A 186 1.77 19.22 -5.81
N PRO A 187 1.05 19.75 -4.85
CA PRO A 187 1.36 21.04 -4.19
C PRO A 187 2.78 21.17 -3.67
N VAL A 188 3.44 20.04 -3.32
CA VAL A 188 4.85 20.04 -2.90
C VAL A 188 5.84 20.19 -4.06
N GLY A 189 5.38 20.30 -5.31
CA GLY A 189 6.21 20.60 -6.49
C GLY A 189 7.01 19.41 -7.03
N ARG A 190 6.66 18.18 -6.69
CA ARG A 190 7.30 16.96 -7.21
C ARG A 190 6.42 15.73 -7.10
N LEU A 191 6.76 14.69 -7.83
CA LEU A 191 6.21 13.35 -7.63
C LEU A 191 6.75 12.71 -6.32
N GLY A 192 6.03 11.72 -5.82
CA GLY A 192 6.47 10.93 -4.67
C GLY A 192 7.60 9.97 -5.02
N TRP A 193 8.42 9.65 -4.02
CA TRP A 193 9.41 8.58 -4.06
C TRP A 193 9.00 7.46 -3.09
N PRO A 194 9.45 6.22 -3.28
CA PRO A 194 9.22 5.14 -2.33
C PRO A 194 9.59 5.50 -0.89
N GLU A 195 10.65 6.28 -0.72
CA GLU A 195 11.13 6.76 0.59
C GLU A 195 10.13 7.69 1.30
N ASP A 196 9.33 8.46 0.56
CA ASP A 196 8.28 9.29 1.15
C ASP A 196 7.23 8.40 1.84
N GLN A 197 6.84 7.31 1.19
CA GLN A 197 5.92 6.32 1.72
C GLN A 197 6.57 5.57 2.91
N ALA A 198 7.81 5.13 2.75
CA ALA A 198 8.54 4.35 3.73
C ALA A 198 8.72 5.11 5.06
N ARG A 199 9.00 6.43 5.02
CA ARG A 199 9.13 7.27 6.23
C ARG A 199 7.84 7.34 7.02
N VAL A 200 6.69 7.46 6.35
CA VAL A 200 5.39 7.47 7.02
C VAL A 200 5.04 6.08 7.54
N ALA A 201 5.31 5.02 6.78
CA ALA A 201 5.14 3.65 7.24
C ALA A 201 5.97 3.37 8.51
N LEU A 202 7.23 3.83 8.55
CA LEU A 202 8.11 3.72 9.72
C LEU A 202 7.54 4.48 10.93
N PHE A 203 7.06 5.71 10.74
CA PHE A 203 6.38 6.46 11.80
C PHE A 203 5.18 5.69 12.35
N LEU A 204 4.30 5.19 11.48
CA LEU A 204 3.11 4.45 11.88
C LEU A 204 3.43 3.11 12.55
N ALA A 205 4.55 2.49 12.21
CA ALA A 205 5.01 1.24 12.82
C ALA A 205 5.67 1.45 14.19
N SER A 206 6.25 2.62 14.44
CA SER A 206 7.05 2.91 15.62
C SER A 206 6.23 3.45 16.80
N ASP A 207 6.86 3.53 17.99
CA ASP A 207 6.28 4.11 19.20
C ASP A 207 6.04 5.62 19.08
N LEU A 208 6.62 6.30 18.10
CA LEU A 208 6.32 7.71 17.80
C LEU A 208 4.84 7.92 17.48
N SER A 209 4.16 6.89 17.01
CA SER A 209 2.73 6.89 16.73
C SER A 209 1.90 6.11 17.78
N SER A 210 2.40 5.96 19.00
CA SER A 210 1.75 5.15 20.07
C SER A 210 0.31 5.56 20.39
N PHE A 211 -0.06 6.80 20.11
CA PHE A 211 -1.44 7.32 20.30
C PHE A 211 -2.17 7.60 18.96
N VAL A 212 -1.67 7.02 17.86
CA VAL A 212 -2.27 7.18 16.51
C VAL A 212 -2.80 5.82 16.05
N THR A 213 -4.12 5.71 15.95
CA THR A 213 -4.79 4.50 15.43
C THR A 213 -6.11 4.85 14.76
N GLY A 214 -6.51 4.11 13.75
CA GLY A 214 -7.76 4.32 12.99
C GLY A 214 -7.69 5.42 11.93
N HIS A 215 -6.53 5.99 11.68
CA HIS A 215 -6.33 7.07 10.72
C HIS A 215 -5.89 6.53 9.36
N ASN A 216 -6.38 7.18 8.31
CA ASN A 216 -5.94 6.97 6.93
C ASN A 216 -5.20 8.23 6.47
N LEU A 217 -3.88 8.17 6.40
CA LEU A 217 -3.01 9.29 6.12
C LEU A 217 -2.69 9.36 4.63
N PRO A 218 -3.09 10.42 3.90
CA PRO A 218 -2.60 10.66 2.56
C PRO A 218 -1.09 10.97 2.57
N VAL A 219 -0.34 10.26 1.75
CA VAL A 219 1.10 10.50 1.51
C VAL A 219 1.25 10.76 0.02
N ASP A 220 0.80 11.93 -0.40
CA ASP A 220 0.42 12.26 -1.76
C ASP A 220 0.96 13.61 -2.25
N GLY A 221 1.78 14.29 -1.44
CA GLY A 221 2.27 15.63 -1.76
C GLY A 221 1.17 16.71 -1.80
N GLY A 222 -0.02 16.41 -1.26
CA GLY A 222 -1.16 17.34 -1.18
C GLY A 222 -2.14 17.25 -2.35
N THR A 223 -2.04 16.25 -3.22
CA THR A 223 -2.93 16.10 -4.39
C THR A 223 -4.38 15.88 -3.99
N LEU A 224 -4.64 15.13 -2.91
CA LEU A 224 -5.99 14.95 -2.37
C LEU A 224 -6.55 16.28 -1.87
N ALA A 225 -5.76 17.05 -1.14
CA ALA A 225 -6.16 18.38 -0.64
C ALA A 225 -6.42 19.36 -1.79
N GLY A 226 -5.69 19.26 -2.89
CA GLY A 226 -5.87 20.05 -4.11
C GLY A 226 -7.05 19.64 -4.98
N GLY A 227 -7.74 18.50 -4.66
CA GLY A 227 -8.88 17.98 -5.41
C GLY A 227 -8.50 17.11 -6.61
N GLY A 228 -7.30 17.24 -7.16
CA GLY A 228 -6.60 16.29 -8.05
C GLY A 228 -7.20 15.91 -9.40
N TRP A 229 -8.47 16.23 -9.68
CA TRP A 229 -9.13 15.89 -10.94
C TRP A 229 -9.80 17.09 -11.56
N TYR A 230 -9.63 17.28 -12.87
CA TYR A 230 -10.30 18.33 -13.66
C TYR A 230 -10.70 17.80 -15.03
N TYR A 231 -11.77 18.34 -15.59
CA TYR A 231 -12.22 17.98 -16.93
C TYR A 231 -11.35 18.66 -17.99
N SER A 232 -10.73 17.89 -18.86
CA SER A 232 -10.03 18.42 -20.04
C SER A 232 -10.99 18.50 -21.24
N PRO A 233 -11.30 19.70 -21.76
CA PRO A 233 -12.15 19.83 -22.94
C PRO A 233 -11.51 19.21 -24.18
N GLU A 234 -10.18 19.26 -24.29
CA GLU A 234 -9.41 18.70 -25.38
C GLU A 234 -9.47 17.17 -25.38
N ALA A 235 -9.22 16.54 -24.23
CA ALA A 235 -9.28 15.08 -24.08
C ALA A 235 -10.72 14.55 -23.92
N ARG A 236 -11.73 15.45 -23.76
CA ARG A 236 -13.14 15.11 -23.49
C ARG A 236 -13.31 14.12 -22.34
N ARG A 237 -12.50 14.26 -21.28
CA ARG A 237 -12.54 13.40 -20.09
C ARG A 237 -12.00 14.13 -18.88
N PHE A 238 -12.26 13.57 -17.70
CA PHE A 238 -11.53 13.96 -16.51
C PHE A 238 -10.09 13.49 -16.60
N VAL A 239 -9.18 14.36 -16.22
CA VAL A 239 -7.74 14.10 -16.15
C VAL A 239 -7.25 14.48 -14.77
N ASN A 240 -6.27 13.73 -14.29
CA ASN A 240 -5.59 13.98 -13.03
C ASN A 240 -4.08 14.17 -13.23
N ARG A 241 -3.67 14.38 -14.48
CA ARG A 241 -2.28 14.62 -14.86
C ARG A 241 -2.22 15.83 -15.77
N PRO A 242 -1.33 16.78 -15.51
CA PRO A 242 -1.19 18.00 -16.31
C PRO A 242 -0.45 17.70 -17.64
N THR A 243 -0.95 16.76 -18.42
CA THR A 243 -0.35 16.40 -19.71
C THR A 243 -0.65 17.40 -20.82
N ARG A 244 -1.61 18.30 -20.59
CA ARG A 244 -1.96 19.40 -21.51
C ARG A 244 -2.72 20.47 -20.70
N LEU A 245 -2.02 21.45 -20.22
CA LEU A 245 -2.56 22.71 -19.78
C LEU A 245 -2.44 23.74 -20.89
#